data_59993114b8de5a70e514462b98f534d6
#
_entry.id   59993114b8de5a70e514462b98f534d6
#
_cell.length_a   1.000
_cell.length_b   1.000
_cell.length_c   1.000
_cell.angle_alpha   90.00
_cell.angle_beta   90.00
_cell.angle_gamma   90.00
#
_symmetry.space_group_name_H-M   'P 1'
#
loop_
_entity.id
_entity.type
_entity.pdbx_description
1 polymer ?
#
loop_
_entity_poly.entity_id
_entity_poly.type
_entity_poly.pdbx_seq_one_letter_code
_entity_poly.pdbx_strand_id
1 'polypeptide(L)'
;NYSTGQGTVGTFAARTAGTHGNNLLVSTCPSATAYEEISSRQVASDSTTNAVGNTTINVDEGSDFNVGDIIQFSTTAATNDFDDGDFYRITAISSEQLTFVQHPRGAGGLKRVILDNSKIKRRWRYYDSVDRAPGTSAYVSDRSGSGDEIHVVVVDEDGGISGTPGRVLETFSSLSKAADAKTPQGDNNYYPDVIYNKSQYIYWMDHNTSGTNWGNNASGTTFTAVDTPTLESLSGGSNGSTITDAQLKTAYEKFQDSETVDVGLIMAGPSGSTTHVDNLITIAEERKDAIVFASPQRADVVNITNSNTQMQNVKD
;
A
#
# COMPACT_ATOMS: atom_id res chain seq x y z
N ASN A 1 -5.61 -7.62 16.57
CA ASN A 1 -6.36 -8.86 16.85
C ASN A 1 -6.21 -9.86 15.70
N TYR A 2 -5.01 -10.44 15.58
CA TYR A 2 -4.66 -11.36 14.49
C TYR A 2 -5.34 -12.73 14.59
N SER A 3 -5.94 -13.06 15.73
CA SER A 3 -6.55 -14.37 15.98
C SER A 3 -7.87 -14.61 15.26
N THR A 4 -8.43 -13.57 14.63
CA THR A 4 -9.74 -13.64 13.94
C THR A 4 -9.62 -13.49 12.42
N GLY A 5 -8.39 -13.46 11.88
CA GLY A 5 -8.13 -13.25 10.45
C GLY A 5 -8.37 -11.80 10.01
N GLN A 6 -8.38 -11.58 8.68
CA GLN A 6 -8.49 -10.24 8.11
C GLN A 6 -9.82 -9.54 8.44
N GLY A 7 -10.92 -10.28 8.60
CA GLY A 7 -12.24 -9.69 8.83
C GLY A 7 -12.56 -8.63 7.77
N THR A 8 -12.65 -7.36 8.22
CA THR A 8 -12.85 -6.18 7.34
C THR A 8 -11.56 -5.40 7.08
N VAL A 9 -10.40 -5.89 7.53
CA VAL A 9 -9.12 -5.13 7.52
C VAL A 9 -8.30 -5.38 6.26
N GLY A 10 -8.59 -6.42 5.48
CA GLY A 10 -7.80 -6.83 4.34
C GLY A 10 -6.60 -7.72 4.71
N THR A 11 -5.78 -8.06 3.71
CA THR A 11 -4.62 -8.96 3.85
C THR A 11 -3.44 -8.26 4.54
N PHE A 12 -3.34 -6.94 4.40
CA PHE A 12 -2.29 -6.10 4.97
C PHE A 12 -2.86 -4.88 5.69
N ALA A 13 -2.09 -4.35 6.63
CA ALA A 13 -2.38 -3.09 7.30
C ALA A 13 -1.11 -2.23 7.38
N ALA A 14 -1.28 -0.91 7.38
CA ALA A 14 -0.16 0.01 7.55
C ALA A 14 0.45 -0.09 8.97
N ARG A 15 1.77 0.01 9.07
CA ARG A 15 2.46 0.08 10.37
C ARG A 15 2.23 1.40 11.09
N THR A 16 2.07 2.47 10.33
CA THR A 16 1.85 3.81 10.88
C THR A 16 0.36 4.10 10.93
N ALA A 17 -0.16 4.35 12.12
CA ALA A 17 -1.54 4.80 12.30
C ALA A 17 -1.75 6.20 11.70
N GLY A 18 -2.96 6.49 11.24
CA GLY A 18 -3.31 7.78 10.66
C GLY A 18 -3.49 7.74 9.13
N THR A 19 -3.74 8.89 8.55
CA THR A 19 -3.95 9.03 7.09
C THR A 19 -2.72 8.73 6.25
N HIS A 20 -1.53 8.70 6.85
CA HIS A 20 -0.28 8.40 6.16
C HIS A 20 -0.29 7.00 5.54
N GLY A 21 -0.89 6.01 6.24
CA GLY A 21 -1.04 4.65 5.74
C GLY A 21 -1.93 4.52 4.51
N ASN A 22 -2.83 5.47 4.26
CA ASN A 22 -3.72 5.44 3.09
C ASN A 22 -2.99 5.69 1.75
N ASN A 23 -1.72 6.11 1.79
CA ASN A 23 -0.90 6.27 0.58
C ASN A 23 -0.24 4.96 0.14
N LEU A 24 -0.44 3.87 0.85
CA LEU A 24 0.20 2.60 0.56
C LEU A 24 -0.69 1.72 -0.31
N LEU A 25 -0.08 1.14 -1.34
CA LEU A 25 -0.64 0.03 -2.10
C LEU A 25 0.27 -1.19 -1.92
N VAL A 26 -0.34 -2.34 -1.67
CA VAL A 26 0.37 -3.61 -1.59
C VAL A 26 -0.05 -4.48 -2.78
N SER A 27 0.93 -4.92 -3.55
CA SER A 27 0.70 -5.87 -4.64
C SER A 27 1.34 -7.21 -4.33
N THR A 28 0.57 -8.29 -4.49
CA THR A 28 1.09 -9.64 -4.34
C THR A 28 1.03 -10.39 -5.66
N CYS A 29 2.09 -11.15 -5.95
CA CYS A 29 2.15 -12.09 -7.07
C CYS A 29 2.30 -13.50 -6.50
N PRO A 30 1.19 -14.25 -6.37
CA PRO A 30 1.16 -15.49 -5.59
C PRO A 30 1.52 -16.75 -6.39
N SER A 31 1.72 -16.67 -7.71
CA SER A 31 2.04 -17.82 -8.55
C SER A 31 2.69 -17.42 -9.85
N ALA A 32 3.23 -18.40 -10.59
CA ALA A 32 3.75 -18.17 -11.92
C ALA A 32 2.67 -17.68 -12.91
N THR A 33 1.44 -18.17 -12.78
CA THR A 33 0.31 -17.73 -13.58
C THR A 33 -0.08 -16.28 -13.26
N ALA A 34 -0.01 -15.88 -11.98
CA ALA A 34 -0.20 -14.48 -11.59
C ALA A 34 0.89 -13.57 -12.15
N TYR A 35 2.12 -14.06 -12.27
CA TYR A 35 3.25 -13.32 -12.83
C TYR A 35 3.13 -13.12 -14.34
N GLU A 36 2.89 -14.19 -15.08
CA GLU A 36 2.66 -14.17 -16.53
C GLU A 36 1.68 -15.27 -16.93
N GLU A 37 0.67 -14.92 -17.69
CA GLU A 37 -0.38 -15.83 -18.15
C GLU A 37 -0.70 -15.58 -19.62
N ILE A 38 -0.87 -16.68 -20.39
CA ILE A 38 -0.97 -16.64 -21.86
C ILE A 38 -2.31 -17.22 -22.37
N SER A 39 -2.98 -18.09 -21.63
CA SER A 39 -3.86 -19.07 -22.25
C SER A 39 -5.36 -18.84 -22.13
N SER A 40 -5.83 -18.12 -21.14
CA SER A 40 -7.28 -18.04 -20.82
C SER A 40 -7.95 -16.76 -21.27
N ARG A 41 -7.18 -15.73 -21.66
CA ARG A 41 -7.69 -14.39 -21.95
C ARG A 41 -7.62 -14.09 -23.43
N GLN A 42 -8.65 -13.49 -23.96
CA GLN A 42 -8.70 -13.11 -25.37
C GLN A 42 -9.51 -11.83 -25.60
N VAL A 43 -9.28 -11.23 -26.77
CA VAL A 43 -10.06 -10.10 -27.28
C VAL A 43 -11.48 -10.58 -27.59
N ALA A 44 -12.48 -9.80 -27.17
CA ALA A 44 -13.88 -10.13 -27.35
C ALA A 44 -14.24 -10.30 -28.84
N SER A 45 -15.17 -11.20 -29.09
CA SER A 45 -15.72 -11.43 -30.44
C SER A 45 -16.97 -10.57 -30.61
N ASP A 46 -16.80 -9.26 -30.68
CA ASP A 46 -17.92 -8.29 -30.73
C ASP A 46 -18.03 -7.54 -32.06
N SER A 47 -17.29 -7.98 -33.09
CA SER A 47 -17.22 -7.34 -34.41
C SER A 47 -16.68 -5.90 -34.38
N THR A 48 -16.04 -5.48 -33.30
CA THR A 48 -15.39 -4.16 -33.20
C THR A 48 -14.06 -4.20 -33.96
N THR A 49 -13.82 -3.21 -34.80
CA THR A 49 -12.52 -3.09 -35.48
C THR A 49 -11.50 -2.51 -34.55
N ASN A 50 -10.57 -3.34 -34.08
CA ASN A 50 -9.43 -2.90 -33.22
C ASN A 50 -8.29 -2.37 -34.11
N ALA A 51 -8.46 -1.13 -34.58
CA ALA A 51 -7.58 -0.49 -35.57
C ALA A 51 -6.30 0.05 -34.95
N VAL A 52 -5.28 0.26 -35.81
CA VAL A 52 -4.05 0.96 -35.41
C VAL A 52 -4.38 2.31 -34.79
N GLY A 53 -3.77 2.61 -33.66
CA GLY A 53 -3.97 3.85 -32.90
C GLY A 53 -5.08 3.78 -31.86
N ASN A 54 -5.95 2.76 -31.84
CA ASN A 54 -6.94 2.61 -30.77
C ASN A 54 -6.23 2.44 -29.42
N THR A 55 -6.76 3.12 -28.41
CA THR A 55 -6.28 3.06 -27.01
C THR A 55 -7.17 2.24 -26.11
N THR A 56 -8.24 1.67 -26.66
CA THR A 56 -9.19 0.80 -25.97
C THR A 56 -9.43 -0.48 -26.75
N ILE A 57 -9.75 -1.55 -26.04
CA ILE A 57 -10.13 -2.85 -26.62
C ILE A 57 -11.07 -3.58 -25.68
N ASN A 58 -12.06 -4.30 -26.22
CA ASN A 58 -12.93 -5.15 -25.42
C ASN A 58 -12.34 -6.56 -25.30
N VAL A 59 -12.46 -7.14 -24.10
CA VAL A 59 -11.98 -8.49 -23.76
C VAL A 59 -13.13 -9.32 -23.23
N ASP A 60 -12.98 -10.64 -23.21
CA ASP A 60 -14.03 -11.54 -22.71
C ASP A 60 -14.26 -11.38 -21.19
N GLU A 61 -13.21 -11.13 -20.43
CA GLU A 61 -13.25 -11.01 -18.97
C GLU A 61 -12.31 -9.88 -18.48
N GLY A 62 -12.86 -8.70 -18.26
CA GLY A 62 -12.09 -7.55 -17.76
C GLY A 62 -11.60 -7.71 -16.31
N SER A 63 -12.31 -8.52 -15.50
CA SER A 63 -11.97 -8.81 -14.11
C SER A 63 -10.64 -9.59 -13.91
N ASP A 64 -10.14 -10.18 -14.99
CA ASP A 64 -8.86 -10.91 -14.99
C ASP A 64 -7.63 -10.01 -15.07
N PHE A 65 -7.84 -8.72 -15.24
CA PHE A 65 -6.79 -7.73 -15.40
C PHE A 65 -6.77 -6.72 -14.26
N ASN A 66 -5.60 -6.16 -14.02
CA ASN A 66 -5.41 -5.05 -13.09
C ASN A 66 -4.87 -3.82 -13.85
N VAL A 67 -5.23 -2.64 -13.35
CA VAL A 67 -4.63 -1.39 -13.85
C VAL A 67 -3.12 -1.44 -13.59
N GLY A 68 -2.35 -1.20 -14.64
CA GLY A 68 -0.89 -1.27 -14.63
C GLY A 68 -0.32 -2.59 -15.16
N ASP A 69 -1.09 -3.66 -15.32
CA ASP A 69 -0.64 -4.89 -15.96
C ASP A 69 -0.10 -4.60 -17.37
N ILE A 70 0.91 -5.37 -17.76
CA ILE A 70 1.50 -5.30 -19.09
C ILE A 70 0.88 -6.40 -19.94
N ILE A 71 0.35 -6.03 -21.09
CA ILE A 71 -0.31 -6.97 -22.01
C ILE A 71 0.35 -6.99 -23.40
N GLN A 72 0.22 -8.12 -24.05
CA GLN A 72 0.52 -8.33 -25.48
C GLN A 72 -0.65 -9.04 -26.13
N PHE A 73 -0.88 -8.77 -27.42
CA PHE A 73 -1.89 -9.47 -28.22
C PHE A 73 -1.18 -10.45 -29.16
N SER A 74 -1.79 -11.63 -29.38
CA SER A 74 -1.27 -12.56 -30.38
C SER A 74 -1.38 -11.96 -31.80
N THR A 75 -0.48 -12.37 -32.69
CA THR A 75 -0.40 -11.88 -34.08
C THR A 75 -1.59 -12.32 -34.91
N THR A 76 -2.17 -13.47 -34.56
CA THR A 76 -3.35 -14.04 -35.22
C THR A 76 -4.34 -14.51 -34.16
N ALA A 77 -5.61 -14.63 -34.55
CA ALA A 77 -6.68 -15.12 -33.70
C ALA A 77 -6.37 -16.54 -33.19
N ALA A 78 -6.70 -16.80 -31.91
CA ALA A 78 -6.60 -18.09 -31.23
C ALA A 78 -5.20 -18.74 -31.19
N THR A 79 -4.13 -18.00 -31.52
CA THR A 79 -2.75 -18.52 -31.42
C THR A 79 -2.02 -17.95 -30.23
N ASN A 80 -0.91 -18.60 -29.84
CA ASN A 80 0.02 -18.11 -28.82
C ASN A 80 1.29 -17.50 -29.45
N ASP A 81 1.15 -16.94 -30.63
CA ASP A 81 2.22 -16.26 -31.34
C ASP A 81 2.17 -14.75 -31.01
N PHE A 82 3.10 -14.26 -30.22
CA PHE A 82 3.17 -12.88 -29.74
C PHE A 82 4.37 -12.16 -30.37
N ASP A 83 4.17 -10.94 -30.82
CA ASP A 83 5.23 -10.08 -31.34
C ASP A 83 6.00 -9.43 -30.18
N ASP A 84 7.28 -9.73 -30.04
CA ASP A 84 8.16 -9.28 -28.94
C ASP A 84 8.30 -7.76 -28.80
N GLY A 85 7.80 -6.98 -29.71
CA GLY A 85 7.89 -5.51 -29.67
C GLY A 85 6.61 -4.78 -29.21
N ASP A 86 5.49 -5.48 -29.05
CA ASP A 86 4.18 -4.87 -28.87
C ASP A 86 3.61 -5.04 -27.46
N PHE A 87 4.20 -4.32 -26.52
CA PHE A 87 3.72 -4.26 -25.14
C PHE A 87 2.83 -3.04 -24.90
N TYR A 88 1.79 -3.24 -24.10
CA TYR A 88 0.87 -2.18 -23.67
C TYR A 88 0.66 -2.27 -22.18
N ARG A 89 0.57 -1.11 -21.51
CA ARG A 89 0.23 -1.02 -20.10
C ARG A 89 -1.21 -0.59 -19.94
N ILE A 90 -1.99 -1.33 -19.19
CA ILE A 90 -3.37 -0.99 -18.84
C ILE A 90 -3.39 0.25 -17.97
N THR A 91 -4.19 1.24 -18.32
CA THR A 91 -4.36 2.51 -17.59
C THR A 91 -5.73 2.65 -16.95
N ALA A 92 -6.75 1.97 -17.48
CA ALA A 92 -8.08 1.89 -16.90
C ALA A 92 -8.80 0.63 -17.35
N ILE A 93 -9.76 0.19 -16.55
CA ILE A 93 -10.64 -0.94 -16.83
C ILE A 93 -12.07 -0.50 -16.55
N SER A 94 -12.97 -0.73 -17.52
CA SER A 94 -14.39 -0.44 -17.38
C SER A 94 -15.19 -1.65 -17.86
N SER A 95 -15.67 -2.48 -16.92
CA SER A 95 -16.25 -3.77 -17.22
C SER A 95 -15.29 -4.63 -18.07
N GLU A 96 -15.63 -4.91 -19.31
CA GLU A 96 -14.85 -5.72 -20.24
C GLU A 96 -13.93 -4.88 -21.15
N GLN A 97 -13.94 -3.54 -21.02
CA GLN A 97 -13.10 -2.67 -21.83
C GLN A 97 -11.82 -2.30 -21.10
N LEU A 98 -10.68 -2.59 -21.72
CA LEU A 98 -9.36 -2.16 -21.30
C LEU A 98 -8.98 -0.88 -22.00
N THR A 99 -8.49 0.12 -21.26
CA THR A 99 -7.80 1.30 -21.80
C THR A 99 -6.31 1.13 -21.52
N PHE A 100 -5.47 1.42 -22.51
CA PHE A 100 -4.02 1.18 -22.41
C PHE A 100 -3.20 2.20 -23.21
N VAL A 101 -1.90 2.18 -22.93
CA VAL A 101 -0.87 2.94 -23.65
C VAL A 101 0.28 2.02 -24.03
N GLN A 102 1.06 2.38 -25.04
CA GLN A 102 2.28 1.62 -25.39
C GLN A 102 3.27 1.62 -24.21
N HIS A 103 3.84 0.47 -23.92
CA HIS A 103 4.86 0.29 -22.90
C HIS A 103 6.23 0.03 -23.55
N PRO A 104 7.35 0.62 -23.03
CA PRO A 104 7.46 1.55 -21.91
C PRO A 104 7.17 3.02 -22.25
N ARG A 105 6.79 3.33 -23.46
CA ARG A 105 6.65 4.69 -24.01
C ARG A 105 5.66 5.58 -23.21
N GLY A 106 4.62 4.99 -22.61
CA GLY A 106 3.61 5.69 -21.82
C GLY A 106 2.58 6.48 -22.64
N ALA A 107 2.59 6.36 -23.97
CA ALA A 107 1.65 7.03 -24.86
C ALA A 107 1.44 6.23 -26.14
N GLY A 108 0.34 6.49 -26.88
CA GLY A 108 -0.02 5.82 -28.12
C GLY A 108 -0.86 4.57 -27.91
N GLY A 109 -1.60 4.17 -28.96
CA GLY A 109 -2.46 3.01 -28.99
C GLY A 109 -1.86 1.84 -29.77
N LEU A 110 -2.74 0.98 -30.29
CA LEU A 110 -2.37 -0.24 -31.03
C LEU A 110 -1.41 0.07 -32.18
N LYS A 111 -0.36 -0.71 -32.29
CA LYS A 111 0.62 -0.60 -33.39
C LYS A 111 0.19 -1.35 -34.65
N ARG A 112 -0.75 -2.27 -34.52
CA ARG A 112 -1.34 -3.04 -35.60
C ARG A 112 -2.83 -3.29 -35.36
N VAL A 113 -3.52 -3.78 -36.33
CA VAL A 113 -4.90 -4.27 -36.19
C VAL A 113 -4.88 -5.53 -35.32
N ILE A 114 -5.75 -5.60 -34.33
CA ILE A 114 -5.92 -6.78 -33.46
C ILE A 114 -7.25 -7.44 -33.86
N LEU A 115 -7.19 -8.74 -34.09
CA LEU A 115 -8.36 -9.52 -34.51
C LEU A 115 -9.18 -9.97 -33.28
N ASP A 116 -10.48 -10.15 -33.50
CA ASP A 116 -11.33 -10.82 -32.53
C ASP A 116 -10.75 -12.20 -32.17
N ASN A 117 -10.93 -12.63 -30.91
CA ASN A 117 -10.35 -13.86 -30.35
C ASN A 117 -8.81 -13.93 -30.37
N SER A 118 -8.11 -12.82 -30.61
CA SER A 118 -6.66 -12.79 -30.37
C SER A 118 -6.38 -13.06 -28.90
N LYS A 119 -5.43 -13.97 -28.63
CA LYS A 119 -5.02 -14.27 -27.26
C LYS A 119 -4.33 -13.08 -26.64
N ILE A 120 -4.50 -12.92 -25.33
CA ILE A 120 -3.85 -11.89 -24.55
C ILE A 120 -2.88 -12.54 -23.59
N LYS A 121 -1.62 -12.14 -23.68
CA LYS A 121 -0.59 -12.44 -22.69
C LYS A 121 -0.59 -11.32 -21.67
N ARG A 122 -0.85 -11.63 -20.41
CA ARG A 122 -0.80 -10.68 -19.29
C ARG A 122 0.43 -10.91 -18.46
N ARG A 123 1.10 -9.84 -18.07
CA ARG A 123 2.25 -9.86 -17.16
C ARG A 123 1.98 -8.92 -15.99
N TRP A 124 2.31 -9.36 -14.78
CA TRP A 124 2.15 -8.58 -13.55
C TRP A 124 2.85 -7.22 -13.65
N ARG A 125 2.20 -6.17 -13.14
CA ARG A 125 2.68 -4.78 -13.21
C ARG A 125 4.12 -4.59 -12.69
N TYR A 126 4.51 -5.32 -11.65
CA TYR A 126 5.82 -5.20 -10.99
C TYR A 126 6.78 -6.34 -11.37
N TYR A 127 6.60 -6.95 -12.52
CA TYR A 127 7.42 -8.06 -12.99
C TYR A 127 8.92 -7.71 -13.09
N ASP A 128 9.25 -6.43 -13.34
CA ASP A 128 10.61 -5.90 -13.45
C ASP A 128 11.26 -5.57 -12.08
N SER A 129 10.49 -5.64 -10.99
CA SER A 129 10.98 -5.47 -9.62
C SER A 129 11.51 -6.76 -8.99
N VAL A 130 11.41 -7.89 -9.70
CA VAL A 130 11.83 -9.22 -9.25
C VAL A 130 12.53 -9.98 -10.36
N ASP A 131 13.38 -10.94 -10.00
CA ASP A 131 14.24 -11.63 -10.98
C ASP A 131 13.51 -12.70 -11.80
N ARG A 132 12.46 -13.31 -11.26
CA ARG A 132 11.74 -14.43 -11.89
C ARG A 132 10.30 -14.55 -11.35
N ALA A 133 9.49 -15.35 -12.01
CA ALA A 133 8.19 -15.73 -11.51
C ALA A 133 8.30 -16.55 -10.19
N PRO A 134 7.32 -16.47 -9.28
CA PRO A 134 7.27 -17.32 -8.10
C PRO A 134 7.00 -18.77 -8.52
N GLY A 135 7.65 -19.70 -7.85
CA GLY A 135 7.58 -21.14 -8.15
C GLY A 135 7.55 -21.99 -6.90
N THR A 136 8.43 -22.98 -6.85
CA THR A 136 8.64 -23.83 -5.68
C THR A 136 10.05 -23.61 -5.15
N SER A 137 10.15 -23.26 -3.87
CA SER A 137 11.44 -23.11 -3.21
C SER A 137 12.15 -24.47 -3.05
N ALA A 138 13.49 -24.45 -2.97
CA ALA A 138 14.27 -25.67 -2.73
C ALA A 138 13.83 -26.33 -1.42
N TYR A 139 13.61 -25.54 -0.37
CA TYR A 139 13.15 -26.06 0.94
C TYR A 139 11.87 -26.89 0.84
N VAL A 140 10.88 -26.42 0.11
CA VAL A 140 9.57 -27.08 -0.07
C VAL A 140 9.70 -28.25 -1.04
N SER A 141 10.45 -28.09 -2.13
CA SER A 141 10.72 -29.17 -3.09
C SER A 141 11.40 -30.39 -2.45
N ASP A 142 12.40 -30.18 -1.60
CA ASP A 142 13.10 -31.23 -0.85
C ASP A 142 12.17 -32.01 0.12
N ARG A 143 11.01 -31.42 0.42
CA ARG A 143 9.97 -32.00 1.30
C ARG A 143 8.74 -32.49 0.53
N SER A 144 8.89 -32.69 -0.78
CA SER A 144 7.81 -33.14 -1.67
C SER A 144 6.58 -32.23 -1.70
N GLY A 145 6.75 -30.93 -1.41
CA GLY A 145 5.75 -29.91 -1.56
C GLY A 145 5.93 -29.13 -2.85
N SER A 146 5.03 -28.18 -3.15
CA SER A 146 5.09 -27.37 -4.36
C SER A 146 4.29 -26.06 -4.28
N GLY A 147 4.67 -25.07 -5.11
CA GLY A 147 3.90 -23.86 -5.35
C GLY A 147 3.91 -22.84 -4.21
N ASP A 148 4.93 -22.87 -3.36
CA ASP A 148 4.98 -22.08 -2.13
C ASP A 148 5.43 -20.63 -2.32
N GLU A 149 6.12 -20.30 -3.40
CA GLU A 149 6.69 -18.95 -3.52
C GLU A 149 5.62 -17.88 -3.81
N ILE A 150 5.90 -16.68 -3.31
CA ILE A 150 5.09 -15.46 -3.48
C ILE A 150 6.02 -14.24 -3.53
N HIS A 151 5.64 -13.23 -4.30
CA HIS A 151 6.25 -11.90 -4.26
C HIS A 151 5.29 -10.89 -3.67
N VAL A 152 5.82 -9.95 -2.89
CA VAL A 152 5.08 -8.84 -2.31
C VAL A 152 5.83 -7.54 -2.60
N VAL A 153 5.12 -6.55 -3.12
CA VAL A 153 5.66 -5.21 -3.42
C VAL A 153 4.82 -4.18 -2.70
N VAL A 154 5.49 -3.29 -1.98
CA VAL A 154 4.87 -2.16 -1.28
C VAL A 154 5.17 -0.88 -2.06
N VAL A 155 4.16 -0.11 -2.32
CA VAL A 155 4.20 1.05 -3.22
C VAL A 155 3.63 2.28 -2.54
N ASP A 156 4.23 3.42 -2.79
CA ASP A 156 3.68 4.74 -2.49
C ASP A 156 2.68 5.11 -3.58
N GLU A 157 1.39 4.83 -3.35
CA GLU A 157 0.36 4.95 -4.38
C GLU A 157 0.21 6.40 -4.86
N ASP A 158 0.05 7.32 -3.93
CA ASP A 158 -0.25 8.73 -4.18
C ASP A 158 0.97 9.65 -4.06
N GLY A 159 2.14 9.10 -3.72
CA GLY A 159 3.36 9.90 -3.53
C GLY A 159 3.43 10.61 -2.18
N GLY A 160 2.54 10.31 -1.24
CA GLY A 160 2.50 10.96 0.08
C GLY A 160 3.65 10.57 1.02
N ILE A 161 4.42 9.55 0.66
CA ILE A 161 5.57 9.06 1.45
C ILE A 161 6.88 9.49 0.81
N SER A 162 7.05 9.21 -0.47
CA SER A 162 8.31 9.42 -1.21
C SER A 162 8.33 10.71 -2.04
N GLY A 163 7.19 11.37 -2.19
CA GLY A 163 7.00 12.51 -3.10
C GLY A 163 6.75 12.10 -4.56
N THR A 164 6.71 10.80 -4.89
CA THR A 164 6.52 10.31 -6.25
C THR A 164 5.45 9.22 -6.29
N PRO A 165 4.27 9.49 -6.89
CA PRO A 165 3.22 8.50 -7.04
C PRO A 165 3.70 7.25 -7.78
N GLY A 166 3.28 6.08 -7.28
CA GLY A 166 3.60 4.78 -7.86
C GLY A 166 5.03 4.29 -7.60
N ARG A 167 5.80 4.95 -6.73
CA ARG A 167 7.16 4.52 -6.39
C ARG A 167 7.14 3.25 -5.55
N VAL A 168 7.90 2.24 -5.97
CA VAL A 168 8.14 1.04 -5.16
C VAL A 168 8.98 1.42 -3.94
N LEU A 169 8.48 1.10 -2.75
CA LEU A 169 9.13 1.35 -1.46
C LEU A 169 9.87 0.12 -0.98
N GLU A 170 9.24 -1.06 -1.07
CA GLU A 170 9.82 -2.34 -0.67
C GLU A 170 9.46 -3.44 -1.66
N THR A 171 10.39 -4.36 -1.86
CA THR A 171 10.18 -5.56 -2.66
C THR A 171 10.62 -6.78 -1.84
N PHE A 172 9.71 -7.71 -1.67
CA PHE A 172 9.95 -9.00 -1.04
C PHE A 172 9.75 -10.08 -2.09
N SER A 173 10.86 -10.64 -2.59
CA SER A 173 10.84 -11.66 -3.64
C SER A 173 11.04 -13.05 -3.08
N SER A 174 10.40 -14.05 -3.71
CA SER A 174 10.55 -15.48 -3.40
C SER A 174 10.37 -15.82 -1.92
N LEU A 175 9.42 -15.16 -1.25
CA LEU A 175 8.96 -15.54 0.07
C LEU A 175 8.15 -16.83 -0.02
N SER A 176 8.03 -17.57 1.08
CA SER A 176 7.30 -18.85 1.12
C SER A 176 5.96 -18.73 1.85
N LYS A 177 4.94 -19.42 1.34
CA LYS A 177 3.65 -19.65 2.00
C LYS A 177 3.73 -20.73 3.07
N ALA A 178 4.81 -21.53 3.10
CA ALA A 178 5.02 -22.60 4.08
C ALA A 178 5.51 -22.04 5.41
N ALA A 179 4.84 -22.36 6.51
CA ALA A 179 5.11 -21.81 7.84
C ALA A 179 6.49 -22.18 8.39
N ASP A 180 7.05 -23.31 7.97
CA ASP A 180 8.35 -23.82 8.40
C ASP A 180 9.49 -23.52 7.40
N ALA A 181 9.21 -22.75 6.34
CA ALA A 181 10.16 -22.50 5.26
C ALA A 181 11.42 -21.78 5.72
N LYS A 182 12.54 -22.18 5.15
CA LYS A 182 13.85 -21.57 5.38
C LYS A 182 14.51 -21.15 4.08
N THR A 183 15.31 -20.10 4.13
CA THR A 183 16.24 -19.74 3.05
C THR A 183 17.39 -20.76 3.00
N PRO A 184 18.19 -20.80 1.92
CA PRO A 184 19.40 -21.64 1.87
C PRO A 184 20.40 -21.36 3.01
N GLN A 185 20.38 -20.18 3.61
CA GLN A 185 21.22 -19.78 4.74
C GLN A 185 20.62 -20.22 6.10
N GLY A 186 19.39 -20.75 6.13
CA GLY A 186 18.70 -21.21 7.33
C GLY A 186 17.77 -20.18 7.99
N ASP A 187 17.69 -18.97 7.46
CA ASP A 187 16.80 -17.92 7.96
C ASP A 187 15.33 -18.26 7.67
N ASN A 188 14.44 -17.72 8.47
CA ASN A 188 13.00 -17.83 8.25
C ASN A 188 12.60 -17.18 6.91
N ASN A 189 11.87 -17.92 6.06
CA ASN A 189 11.36 -17.45 4.77
C ASN A 189 9.82 -17.43 4.69
N TYR A 190 9.13 -17.69 5.80
CA TYR A 190 7.67 -17.60 5.85
C TYR A 190 7.23 -16.14 5.69
N TYR A 191 6.39 -15.86 4.67
CA TYR A 191 6.12 -14.49 4.25
C TYR A 191 5.49 -13.58 5.33
N PRO A 192 4.58 -14.06 6.23
CA PRO A 192 4.09 -13.23 7.33
C PRO A 192 5.19 -12.79 8.29
N ASP A 193 6.07 -13.70 8.65
CA ASP A 193 7.17 -13.43 9.58
C ASP A 193 8.22 -12.51 8.97
N VAL A 194 8.54 -12.72 7.69
CA VAL A 194 9.49 -11.86 6.98
C VAL A 194 8.95 -10.44 6.87
N ILE A 195 7.67 -10.27 6.51
CA ILE A 195 7.03 -8.95 6.44
C ILE A 195 6.99 -8.32 7.83
N TYR A 196 6.61 -9.07 8.86
CA TYR A 196 6.59 -8.55 10.22
C TYR A 196 7.95 -8.04 10.68
N ASN A 197 9.02 -8.75 10.37
CA ASN A 197 10.36 -8.43 10.86
C ASN A 197 11.10 -7.40 9.98
N LYS A 198 10.84 -7.36 8.68
CA LYS A 198 11.64 -6.57 7.72
C LYS A 198 10.92 -5.37 7.13
N SER A 199 9.59 -5.41 6.95
CA SER A 199 8.87 -4.28 6.38
C SER A 199 8.89 -3.09 7.33
N GLN A 200 9.06 -1.89 6.79
CA GLN A 200 8.92 -0.63 7.53
C GLN A 200 7.53 -0.02 7.37
N TYR A 201 6.74 -0.50 6.41
CA TYR A 201 5.49 0.14 6.00
C TYR A 201 4.24 -0.67 6.34
N ILE A 202 4.32 -2.03 6.33
CA ILE A 202 3.14 -2.87 6.45
C ILE A 202 3.27 -3.97 7.52
N TYR A 203 2.12 -4.39 8.03
CA TYR A 203 1.91 -5.65 8.76
C TYR A 203 1.10 -6.60 7.89
N TRP A 204 1.44 -7.88 7.95
CA TRP A 204 0.56 -8.93 7.47
C TRP A 204 -0.61 -9.13 8.44
N MET A 205 -1.81 -9.33 7.91
CA MET A 205 -3.05 -9.54 8.68
C MET A 205 -3.67 -10.91 8.45
N ASP A 206 -3.72 -11.37 7.20
CA ASP A 206 -4.28 -12.68 6.86
C ASP A 206 -3.78 -13.20 5.51
N HIS A 207 -4.06 -14.47 5.23
CA HIS A 207 -3.82 -15.08 3.94
C HIS A 207 -4.85 -14.63 2.90
N ASN A 208 -4.47 -14.70 1.62
CA ASN A 208 -5.43 -14.52 0.54
C ASN A 208 -6.54 -15.58 0.64
N THR A 209 -7.79 -15.16 0.59
CA THR A 209 -8.98 -16.02 0.76
C THR A 209 -9.11 -17.10 -0.32
N SER A 210 -8.52 -16.88 -1.50
CA SER A 210 -8.46 -17.87 -2.59
C SER A 210 -7.30 -18.84 -2.47
N GLY A 211 -6.38 -18.61 -1.52
CA GLY A 211 -5.23 -19.47 -1.25
C GLY A 211 -5.60 -20.61 -0.32
N THR A 212 -5.35 -21.85 -0.72
CA THR A 212 -5.49 -23.03 0.17
C THR A 212 -4.12 -23.53 0.60
N ASN A 213 -4.06 -24.08 1.81
CA ASN A 213 -2.85 -24.60 2.46
C ASN A 213 -1.80 -23.52 2.86
N TRP A 214 -2.06 -22.26 2.60
CA TRP A 214 -1.14 -21.19 3.03
C TRP A 214 -1.02 -21.21 4.55
N GLY A 215 0.20 -21.15 5.07
CA GLY A 215 0.48 -21.28 6.48
C GLY A 215 0.64 -22.74 6.98
N ASN A 216 0.45 -23.74 6.13
CA ASN A 216 0.79 -25.12 6.45
C ASN A 216 2.30 -25.36 6.34
N ASN A 217 2.78 -26.45 6.95
CA ASN A 217 4.17 -26.87 6.81
C ASN A 217 4.45 -27.42 5.40
N ALA A 218 5.71 -27.35 4.98
CA ALA A 218 6.16 -27.72 3.63
C ALA A 218 5.93 -29.18 3.25
N SER A 219 6.00 -30.11 4.22
CA SER A 219 6.05 -31.55 3.98
C SER A 219 4.81 -32.06 3.24
N GLY A 220 4.98 -32.48 1.99
CA GLY A 220 3.92 -33.06 1.15
C GLY A 220 2.81 -32.06 0.76
N THR A 221 3.02 -30.76 1.00
CA THR A 221 1.97 -29.76 0.81
C THR A 221 2.07 -29.11 -0.57
N THR A 222 0.97 -29.14 -1.33
CA THR A 222 0.78 -28.31 -2.53
C THR A 222 0.04 -27.04 -2.12
N PHE A 223 0.68 -25.90 -2.32
CA PHE A 223 0.08 -24.59 -2.08
C PHE A 223 -0.67 -24.17 -3.33
N THR A 224 -1.99 -23.95 -3.19
CA THR A 224 -2.84 -23.63 -4.33
C THR A 224 -2.36 -22.35 -5.02
N ALA A 225 -2.22 -22.43 -6.34
CA ALA A 225 -2.00 -21.26 -7.17
C ALA A 225 -3.21 -20.32 -7.13
N VAL A 226 -2.96 -19.04 -6.99
CA VAL A 226 -3.93 -17.98 -7.23
C VAL A 226 -3.47 -17.30 -8.52
N ASP A 227 -4.31 -17.36 -9.55
CA ASP A 227 -3.90 -17.09 -10.94
C ASP A 227 -3.80 -15.60 -11.29
N THR A 228 -4.31 -14.73 -10.42
CA THR A 228 -4.24 -13.29 -10.59
C THR A 228 -3.43 -12.63 -9.48
N PRO A 229 -2.61 -11.61 -9.79
CA PRO A 229 -1.98 -10.80 -8.76
C PRO A 229 -3.04 -9.94 -8.06
N THR A 230 -2.79 -9.59 -6.80
CA THR A 230 -3.65 -8.65 -6.08
C THR A 230 -3.04 -7.25 -6.07
N LEU A 231 -3.92 -6.25 -6.01
CA LEU A 231 -3.59 -4.85 -5.76
C LEU A 231 -4.50 -4.36 -4.63
N GLU A 232 -3.94 -4.10 -3.47
CA GLU A 232 -4.68 -3.69 -2.29
C GLU A 232 -4.24 -2.30 -1.85
N SER A 233 -5.02 -1.27 -2.20
CA SER A 233 -4.83 0.08 -1.66
C SER A 233 -5.26 0.11 -0.21
N LEU A 234 -4.38 0.53 0.69
CA LEU A 234 -4.72 0.64 2.10
C LEU A 234 -5.59 1.89 2.32
N SER A 235 -6.58 1.77 3.18
CA SER A 235 -7.57 2.82 3.42
C SER A 235 -8.08 2.80 4.87
N GLY A 236 -8.96 3.75 5.21
CA GLY A 236 -9.58 3.82 6.54
C GLY A 236 -8.68 4.37 7.64
N GLY A 237 -7.43 4.73 7.31
CA GLY A 237 -6.57 5.45 8.25
C GLY A 237 -7.09 6.86 8.52
N SER A 238 -7.20 7.25 9.78
CA SER A 238 -7.61 8.59 10.17
C SER A 238 -6.68 9.14 11.26
N ASN A 239 -6.38 10.43 11.15
CA ASN A 239 -5.63 11.11 12.20
C ASN A 239 -6.52 11.32 13.43
N GLY A 240 -5.90 11.43 14.58
CA GLY A 240 -6.61 11.79 15.81
C GLY A 240 -7.37 13.11 15.67
N SER A 241 -8.42 13.27 16.46
CA SER A 241 -9.15 14.54 16.55
C SER A 241 -8.24 15.66 17.08
N THR A 242 -8.57 16.90 16.74
CA THR A 242 -7.93 18.06 17.36
C THR A 242 -8.09 17.97 18.87
N ILE A 243 -6.97 18.10 19.59
CA ILE A 243 -6.99 18.11 21.05
C ILE A 243 -7.66 19.37 21.54
N THR A 244 -8.65 19.25 22.44
CA THR A 244 -9.35 20.38 23.06
C THR A 244 -8.62 20.90 24.27
N ASP A 245 -8.87 22.19 24.65
CA ASP A 245 -8.29 22.78 25.87
C ASP A 245 -8.66 21.99 27.13
N ALA A 246 -9.86 21.38 27.19
CA ALA A 246 -10.27 20.52 28.28
C ALA A 246 -9.41 19.24 28.40
N GLN A 247 -9.05 18.64 27.25
CA GLN A 247 -8.15 17.49 27.23
C GLN A 247 -6.71 17.88 27.61
N LEU A 248 -6.23 19.04 27.13
CA LEU A 248 -4.94 19.59 27.55
C LEU A 248 -4.92 19.84 29.05
N LYS A 249 -5.97 20.48 29.61
CA LYS A 249 -6.11 20.69 31.04
C LYS A 249 -5.96 19.38 31.82
N THR A 250 -6.75 18.36 31.47
CA THR A 250 -6.69 17.04 32.13
C THR A 250 -5.32 16.40 32.06
N ALA A 251 -4.58 16.60 30.95
CA ALA A 251 -3.22 16.10 30.79
C ALA A 251 -2.24 16.85 31.71
N TYR A 252 -2.31 18.18 31.71
CA TYR A 252 -1.40 19.01 32.54
C TYR A 252 -1.70 18.92 34.04
N GLU A 253 -2.95 18.69 34.46
CA GLU A 253 -3.31 18.43 35.87
C GLU A 253 -2.58 17.22 36.49
N LYS A 254 -2.04 16.30 35.64
CA LYS A 254 -1.20 15.21 36.13
C LYS A 254 0.14 15.70 36.73
N PHE A 255 0.52 16.93 36.43
CA PHE A 255 1.72 17.59 36.94
C PHE A 255 1.43 18.61 38.04
N GLN A 256 0.19 18.68 38.55
CA GLN A 256 -0.25 19.67 39.53
C GLN A 256 0.34 19.42 40.92
N ASP A 257 0.53 18.16 41.30
CA ASP A 257 1.06 17.80 42.62
C ASP A 257 2.59 17.90 42.64
N SER A 258 3.10 18.89 43.37
CA SER A 258 4.55 19.15 43.54
C SER A 258 5.28 18.10 44.38
N GLU A 259 4.56 17.31 45.20
CA GLU A 259 5.15 16.28 46.02
C GLU A 259 5.46 14.99 45.23
N THR A 260 4.70 14.74 44.14
CA THR A 260 4.84 13.53 43.36
C THR A 260 5.60 13.74 42.07
N VAL A 261 5.58 14.94 41.50
CA VAL A 261 6.21 15.24 40.19
C VAL A 261 7.06 16.50 40.30
N ASP A 262 8.37 16.37 40.07
CA ASP A 262 9.32 17.49 40.07
C ASP A 262 9.41 18.14 38.68
N VAL A 263 8.77 19.29 38.49
CA VAL A 263 8.84 20.13 37.27
C VAL A 263 8.96 21.60 37.63
N GLY A 264 9.97 22.29 37.10
CA GLY A 264 10.18 23.71 37.31
C GLY A 264 9.72 24.58 36.13
N LEU A 265 9.48 24.00 34.95
CA LEU A 265 9.09 24.71 33.73
C LEU A 265 7.86 24.05 33.10
N ILE A 266 6.84 24.84 32.77
CA ILE A 266 5.62 24.42 32.10
C ILE A 266 5.53 25.24 30.81
N MET A 267 5.50 24.56 29.64
CA MET A 267 5.38 25.20 28.34
C MET A 267 3.99 24.93 27.76
N ALA A 268 3.29 25.98 27.32
CA ALA A 268 1.97 25.86 26.71
C ALA A 268 1.98 25.10 25.36
N GLY A 269 3.15 24.95 24.73
CA GLY A 269 3.24 24.34 23.39
C GLY A 269 2.65 25.23 22.29
N PRO A 270 2.16 24.65 21.20
CA PRO A 270 1.62 25.42 20.08
C PRO A 270 0.20 25.99 20.33
N SER A 271 -0.47 25.61 21.42
CA SER A 271 -1.77 26.16 21.77
C SER A 271 -1.58 27.49 22.49
N GLY A 272 -1.99 28.57 21.83
CA GLY A 272 -2.04 29.91 22.40
C GLY A 272 -3.45 30.30 22.88
N SER A 273 -4.35 29.34 23.09
CA SER A 273 -5.67 29.60 23.63
C SER A 273 -5.58 30.20 25.03
N THR A 274 -6.28 31.33 25.28
CA THR A 274 -6.35 31.95 26.60
C THR A 274 -6.84 30.95 27.66
N THR A 275 -7.84 30.15 27.36
CA THR A 275 -8.34 29.10 28.26
C THR A 275 -7.25 28.09 28.64
N HIS A 276 -6.41 27.67 27.68
CA HIS A 276 -5.31 26.77 27.97
C HIS A 276 -4.24 27.42 28.84
N VAL A 277 -3.86 28.65 28.53
CA VAL A 277 -2.87 29.42 29.30
C VAL A 277 -3.34 29.66 30.73
N ASP A 278 -4.61 30.04 30.93
CA ASP A 278 -5.20 30.21 32.26
C ASP A 278 -5.18 28.92 33.10
N ASN A 279 -5.44 27.79 32.46
CA ASN A 279 -5.31 26.50 33.14
C ASN A 279 -3.87 26.22 33.59
N LEU A 280 -2.87 26.55 32.77
CA LEU A 280 -1.46 26.37 33.12
C LEU A 280 -1.04 27.33 34.25
N ILE A 281 -1.52 28.57 34.22
CA ILE A 281 -1.30 29.55 35.30
C ILE A 281 -1.87 29.02 36.61
N THR A 282 -3.09 28.49 36.58
CA THR A 282 -3.71 27.90 37.80
C THR A 282 -2.85 26.77 38.37
N ILE A 283 -2.33 25.89 37.52
CA ILE A 283 -1.43 24.80 37.97
C ILE A 283 -0.15 25.38 38.62
N ALA A 284 0.48 26.40 38.01
CA ALA A 284 1.68 27.02 38.56
C ALA A 284 1.42 27.74 39.89
N GLU A 285 0.24 28.41 40.01
CA GLU A 285 -0.17 29.07 41.26
C GLU A 285 -0.39 28.08 42.41
N GLU A 286 -0.91 26.90 42.12
CA GLU A 286 -1.08 25.84 43.11
C GLU A 286 0.26 25.21 43.50
N ARG A 287 1.13 24.95 42.55
CA ARG A 287 2.46 24.35 42.76
C ARG A 287 3.43 25.26 43.47
N LYS A 288 3.50 26.54 43.06
CA LYS A 288 4.43 27.58 43.58
C LYS A 288 5.93 27.33 43.35
N ASP A 289 6.27 26.26 42.64
CA ASP A 289 7.65 25.83 42.32
C ASP A 289 7.93 25.79 40.80
N ALA A 290 6.97 26.19 39.99
CA ALA A 290 7.07 26.15 38.51
C ALA A 290 6.73 27.50 37.87
N ILE A 291 7.31 27.73 36.68
CA ILE A 291 7.07 28.92 35.84
C ILE A 291 6.39 28.47 34.55
N VAL A 292 5.35 29.19 34.13
CA VAL A 292 4.65 28.98 32.84
C VAL A 292 5.24 29.85 31.74
N PHE A 293 5.50 29.24 30.58
CA PHE A 293 5.85 29.91 29.35
C PHE A 293 4.75 29.72 28.32
N ALA A 294 4.13 30.80 27.89
CA ALA A 294 3.13 30.83 26.83
C ALA A 294 3.55 31.82 25.74
N SER A 295 3.21 31.51 24.49
CA SER A 295 3.37 32.40 23.36
C SER A 295 2.00 32.87 22.89
N PRO A 296 1.87 34.11 22.36
CA PRO A 296 0.64 34.55 21.71
C PRO A 296 0.31 33.64 20.53
N GLN A 297 -0.96 33.59 20.16
CA GLN A 297 -1.39 32.85 18.97
C GLN A 297 -0.73 33.43 17.73
N ARG A 298 -0.36 32.55 16.79
CA ARG A 298 0.25 32.99 15.54
C ARG A 298 -0.63 34.00 14.78
N ALA A 299 -1.95 33.83 14.84
CA ALA A 299 -2.91 34.73 14.21
C ALA A 299 -2.88 36.17 14.79
N ASP A 300 -2.46 36.33 16.05
CA ASP A 300 -2.42 37.62 16.72
C ASP A 300 -1.25 38.48 16.29
N VAL A 301 -0.21 37.88 15.75
CA VAL A 301 1.05 38.57 15.42
C VAL A 301 1.51 38.43 13.97
N VAL A 302 1.17 37.30 13.30
CA VAL A 302 1.66 37.03 11.92
C VAL A 302 0.65 37.51 10.90
N ASN A 303 1.16 38.18 9.85
CA ASN A 303 0.37 38.79 8.76
C ASN A 303 -0.50 39.99 9.19
N ILE A 304 -0.28 40.56 10.38
CA ILE A 304 -0.88 41.81 10.81
C ILE A 304 0.08 42.95 10.53
N THR A 305 -0.29 43.86 9.66
CA THR A 305 0.56 44.98 9.23
C THR A 305 0.59 46.15 10.22
N ASN A 306 -0.44 46.27 11.07
CA ASN A 306 -0.55 47.32 12.06
C ASN A 306 -0.02 46.85 13.42
N SER A 307 1.11 47.47 13.86
CA SER A 307 1.75 47.10 15.13
C SER A 307 0.90 47.42 16.37
N ASN A 308 0.02 48.40 16.33
CA ASN A 308 -0.90 48.66 17.43
C ASN A 308 -1.95 47.55 17.56
N THR A 309 -2.42 47.01 16.43
CA THR A 309 -3.32 45.88 16.41
C THR A 309 -2.64 44.60 16.94
N GLN A 310 -1.38 44.36 16.53
CA GLN A 310 -0.57 43.26 17.07
C GLN A 310 -0.44 43.38 18.58
N MET A 311 -0.07 44.54 19.08
CA MET A 311 0.11 44.81 20.51
C MET A 311 -1.20 44.59 21.27
N GLN A 312 -2.34 45.02 20.76
CA GLN A 312 -3.64 44.85 21.38
C GLN A 312 -4.04 43.37 21.44
N ASN A 313 -3.88 42.66 20.31
CA ASN A 313 -4.19 41.21 20.27
C ASN A 313 -3.35 40.38 21.25
N VAL A 314 -2.11 40.76 21.50
CA VAL A 314 -1.25 40.08 22.47
C VAL A 314 -1.59 40.45 23.91
N LYS A 315 -2.14 41.65 24.12
CA LYS A 315 -2.52 42.12 25.45
C LYS A 315 -3.84 41.55 25.94
N ASP A 316 -4.79 41.32 25.03
CA ASP A 316 -6.13 40.80 25.30
C ASP A 316 -6.13 39.27 25.42
#